data_0f5dc4dba502dcffad89b8a9700c8dd2
#
_entry.id   0f5dc4dba502dcffad89b8a9700c8dd2
#
_cell.length_a   1.000
_cell.length_b   1.000
_cell.length_c   1.000
_cell.angle_alpha   90.00
_cell.angle_beta   90.00
_cell.angle_gamma   90.00
#
_symmetry.space_group_name_H-M   'P 1'
#
loop_
_entity.id
_entity.type
_entity.pdbx_description
1 polymer ?
#
loop_
_entity_poly.entity_id
_entity_poly.type
_entity_poly.pdbx_seq_one_letter_code
_entity_poly.pdbx_strand_id
1 'polypeptide(L)'
;SYSSDSQVEQLLKYINRNLSENLSIDHLAERFFFSKYHMMRKFKKETGYTIHNYIISKRLLHARSLIAQGTPVMKAAMQSGFQDYTAFVRAYKKQFGTIPTQR
;
A
#
# COMPACT_ATOMS: atom_id res chain seq x y z
N SER A 1 0.40 26.64 -7.88
CA SER A 1 0.58 26.34 -7.92
C SER A 1 0.85 26.04 -8.32
N TYR A 2 1.03 26.10 -8.43
CA TYR A 2 1.24 25.68 -8.58
C TYR A 2 1.24 24.88 -8.51
N SER A 3 0.35 25.10 -8.39
CA SER A 3 0.68 24.35 -8.05
C SER A 3 0.95 23.13 -8.22
N SER A 4 1.30 23.08 -8.35
CA SER A 4 1.70 21.70 -8.53
C SER A 4 1.59 20.92 -7.22
N ASP A 5 1.42 19.59 -7.37
CA ASP A 5 1.31 18.72 -6.21
C ASP A 5 2.61 18.71 -5.41
N SER A 6 2.51 18.59 -4.10
CA SER A 6 3.66 18.40 -3.26
C SER A 6 4.30 17.04 -3.58
N GLN A 7 5.53 16.84 -3.11
CA GLN A 7 6.21 15.57 -3.31
C GLN A 7 5.45 14.41 -2.68
N VAL A 8 4.88 14.62 -1.50
CA VAL A 8 4.11 13.58 -0.82
C VAL A 8 2.84 13.25 -1.59
N GLU A 9 2.16 14.27 -2.15
CA GLU A 9 0.97 14.01 -2.97
C GLU A 9 1.30 13.20 -4.20
N GLN A 10 2.42 13.49 -4.85
CA GLN A 10 2.86 12.72 -6.01
C GLN A 10 3.15 11.28 -5.64
N LEU A 11 3.79 11.07 -4.49
CA LEU A 11 4.10 9.74 -3.98
C LEU A 11 2.82 8.97 -3.68
N LEU A 12 1.84 9.61 -3.03
CA LEU A 12 0.55 8.98 -2.74
C LEU A 12 -0.15 8.55 -4.02
N LYS A 13 -0.18 9.41 -5.02
CA LYS A 13 -0.80 9.07 -6.30
C LYS A 13 -0.12 7.88 -6.95
N TYR A 14 1.21 7.86 -6.94
CA TYR A 14 1.95 6.75 -7.52
C TYR A 14 1.65 5.44 -6.80
N ILE A 15 1.69 5.46 -5.47
CA ILE A 15 1.41 4.27 -4.67
C ILE A 15 0.00 3.75 -4.97
N ASN A 16 -0.99 4.63 -4.95
CA ASN A 16 -2.38 4.22 -5.14
C ASN A 16 -2.64 3.65 -6.53
N ARG A 17 -1.89 4.07 -7.53
CA ARG A 17 -2.04 3.56 -8.90
C ARG A 17 -1.25 2.31 -9.18
N ASN A 18 -0.34 1.93 -8.29
CA ASN A 18 0.59 0.83 -8.54
C ASN A 18 0.67 -0.15 -7.37
N LEU A 19 -0.47 -0.41 -6.72
CA LEU A 19 -0.49 -1.23 -5.51
C LEU A 19 0.06 -2.63 -5.73
N SER A 20 -0.09 -3.20 -6.92
CA SER A 20 0.40 -4.55 -7.21
C SER A 20 1.89 -4.59 -7.61
N GLU A 21 2.51 -3.42 -7.74
CA GLU A 21 3.89 -3.32 -8.20
C GLU A 21 4.88 -3.30 -7.05
N ASN A 22 6.17 -3.24 -7.40
CA ASN A 22 7.22 -3.08 -6.39
C ASN A 22 7.14 -1.69 -5.79
N LEU A 23 6.83 -1.62 -4.50
CA LEU A 23 6.72 -0.36 -3.77
C LEU A 23 7.71 -0.32 -2.62
N SER A 24 8.90 -0.94 -2.80
CA SER A 24 9.95 -0.87 -1.80
C SER A 24 10.43 0.57 -1.62
N ILE A 25 10.98 0.84 -0.45
CA ILE A 25 11.51 2.17 -0.15
C ILE A 25 12.59 2.55 -1.16
N ASP A 26 13.46 1.59 -1.51
CA ASP A 26 14.53 1.86 -2.50
C ASP A 26 13.95 2.24 -3.85
N HIS A 27 12.94 1.52 -4.31
CA HIS A 27 12.33 1.80 -5.60
C HIS A 27 11.66 3.18 -5.62
N LEU A 28 10.93 3.50 -4.55
CA LEU A 28 10.24 4.78 -4.47
C LEU A 28 11.23 5.94 -4.42
N ALA A 29 12.28 5.80 -3.62
CA ALA A 29 13.30 6.85 -3.49
C ALA A 29 13.98 7.10 -4.82
N GLU A 30 14.31 6.03 -5.54
CA GLU A 30 14.95 6.15 -6.84
C GLU A 30 14.03 6.83 -7.86
N ARG A 31 12.77 6.41 -7.87
CA ARG A 31 11.83 6.95 -8.84
C ARG A 31 11.55 8.44 -8.64
N PHE A 32 11.52 8.89 -7.40
CA PHE A 32 11.19 10.28 -7.10
C PHE A 32 12.40 11.13 -6.77
N PHE A 33 13.61 10.57 -6.93
CA PHE A 33 14.87 11.29 -6.69
C PHE A 33 14.97 11.84 -5.28
N PHE A 34 14.52 11.05 -4.31
CA PHE A 34 14.60 11.38 -2.89
C PHE A 34 15.70 10.59 -2.21
N SER A 35 16.29 11.15 -1.15
CA SER A 35 16.98 10.28 -0.20
C SER A 35 15.89 9.51 0.56
N LYS A 36 16.17 8.24 0.86
CA LYS A 36 15.21 7.39 1.56
C LYS A 36 14.77 7.99 2.88
N TYR A 37 15.73 8.47 3.64
CA TYR A 37 15.49 9.02 4.95
C TYR A 37 14.58 10.24 4.90
N HIS A 38 14.88 11.16 3.99
CA HIS A 38 14.08 12.36 3.83
C HIS A 38 12.65 12.04 3.40
N MET A 39 12.52 11.13 2.45
CA MET A 39 11.20 10.70 1.95
C MET A 39 10.36 10.10 3.06
N MET A 40 10.93 9.19 3.84
CA MET A 40 10.20 8.51 4.90
C MET A 40 9.75 9.49 5.98
N ARG A 41 10.62 10.40 6.37
CA ARG A 41 10.29 11.41 7.38
C ARG A 41 9.20 12.36 6.92
N LYS A 42 9.34 12.84 5.70
CA LYS A 42 8.38 13.80 5.15
C LYS A 42 7.00 13.16 5.00
N PHE A 43 6.96 11.91 4.51
CA PHE A 43 5.71 11.18 4.37
C PHE A 43 5.02 11.02 5.71
N LYS A 44 5.75 10.57 6.73
CA LYS A 44 5.21 10.39 8.08
C LYS A 44 4.71 11.70 8.65
N LYS A 45 5.46 12.77 8.45
CA LYS A 45 5.08 14.08 8.95
C LYS A 45 3.79 14.59 8.32
N GLU A 46 3.63 14.42 7.02
CA GLU A 46 2.48 14.97 6.31
C GLU A 46 1.25 14.10 6.35
N THR A 47 1.41 12.77 6.42
CA THR A 47 0.26 11.84 6.40
C THR A 47 -0.08 11.25 7.75
N GLY A 48 0.87 11.24 8.67
CA GLY A 48 0.70 10.57 9.96
C GLY A 48 1.02 9.08 9.92
N TYR A 49 1.31 8.53 8.75
CA TYR A 49 1.59 7.10 8.57
C TYR A 49 2.99 6.88 8.03
N THR A 50 3.59 5.73 8.38
CA THR A 50 4.80 5.33 7.67
C THR A 50 4.41 4.90 6.26
N ILE A 51 5.34 5.01 5.32
CA ILE A 51 5.09 4.56 3.94
C ILE A 51 4.69 3.08 3.95
N HIS A 52 5.43 2.25 4.70
CA HIS A 52 5.14 0.82 4.76
C HIS A 52 3.72 0.54 5.24
N ASN A 53 3.31 1.16 6.35
CA ASN A 53 1.98 0.94 6.90
C ASN A 53 0.89 1.44 5.96
N TYR A 54 1.13 2.56 5.30
CA TYR A 54 0.18 3.09 4.33
C TYR A 54 -0.03 2.10 3.17
N ILE A 55 1.06 1.59 2.61
CA ILE A 55 0.97 0.65 1.50
C ILE A 55 0.24 -0.62 1.91
N ILE A 56 0.61 -1.21 3.06
CA ILE A 56 -0.04 -2.43 3.53
C ILE A 56 -1.54 -2.18 3.73
N SER A 57 -1.90 -1.08 4.36
CA SER A 57 -3.31 -0.76 4.60
C SER A 57 -4.09 -0.63 3.28
N LYS A 58 -3.52 0.06 2.29
CA LYS A 58 -4.19 0.22 1.00
C LYS A 58 -4.32 -1.09 0.24
N ARG A 59 -3.28 -1.93 0.32
CA ARG A 59 -3.34 -3.26 -0.30
C ARG A 59 -4.42 -4.12 0.34
N LEU A 60 -4.55 -4.05 1.66
CA LEU A 60 -5.59 -4.81 2.37
C LEU A 60 -6.99 -4.34 2.00
N LEU A 61 -7.19 -3.03 1.90
CA LEU A 61 -8.48 -2.49 1.47
C LEU A 61 -8.83 -2.93 0.05
N HIS A 62 -7.84 -2.94 -0.84
CA HIS A 62 -8.06 -3.37 -2.21
C HIS A 62 -8.42 -4.86 -2.26
N ALA A 63 -7.68 -5.69 -1.51
CA ALA A 63 -7.95 -7.12 -1.46
C ALA A 63 -9.35 -7.39 -0.92
N ARG A 64 -9.75 -6.69 0.15
CA ARG A 64 -11.08 -6.86 0.73
C ARG A 64 -12.17 -6.52 -0.29
N SER A 65 -11.96 -5.47 -1.06
CA SER A 65 -12.89 -5.09 -2.11
C SER A 65 -13.02 -6.17 -3.18
N LEU A 66 -11.89 -6.76 -3.60
CA LEU A 66 -11.91 -7.84 -4.57
C LEU A 66 -12.64 -9.07 -4.04
N ILE A 67 -12.40 -9.40 -2.76
CA ILE A 67 -13.07 -10.54 -2.13
C ILE A 67 -14.58 -10.31 -2.09
N ALA A 68 -15.00 -9.09 -1.75
CA ALA A 68 -16.42 -8.76 -1.73
C ALA A 68 -17.06 -8.89 -3.09
N GLN A 69 -16.28 -8.71 -4.15
CA GLN A 69 -16.76 -8.84 -5.53
C GLN A 69 -16.73 -10.27 -6.04
N GLY A 70 -16.25 -11.22 -5.22
CA GLY A 70 -16.24 -12.62 -5.58
C GLY A 70 -14.88 -13.17 -5.98
N THR A 71 -13.82 -12.38 -5.94
CA THR A 71 -12.48 -12.87 -6.25
C THR A 71 -12.03 -13.84 -5.16
N PRO A 72 -11.49 -15.01 -5.52
CA PRO A 72 -10.96 -15.94 -4.52
C PRO A 72 -9.91 -15.25 -3.64
N VAL A 73 -9.90 -15.61 -2.36
CA VAL A 73 -9.09 -14.92 -1.37
C VAL A 73 -7.61 -14.86 -1.75
N MET A 74 -7.03 -16.00 -2.12
CA MET A 74 -5.61 -16.02 -2.50
C MET A 74 -5.33 -15.16 -3.72
N LYS A 75 -6.21 -15.21 -4.70
CA LYS A 75 -6.06 -14.40 -5.91
C LYS A 75 -6.18 -12.91 -5.59
N ALA A 76 -7.11 -12.56 -4.71
CA ALA A 76 -7.28 -11.17 -4.28
C ALA A 76 -6.01 -10.65 -3.61
N ALA A 77 -5.40 -11.48 -2.75
CA ALA A 77 -4.15 -11.10 -2.08
C ALA A 77 -3.05 -10.83 -3.09
N MET A 78 -2.87 -11.74 -4.06
CA MET A 78 -1.80 -11.59 -5.05
C MET A 78 -2.04 -10.38 -5.95
N GLN A 79 -3.27 -10.18 -6.39
CA GLN A 79 -3.60 -9.04 -7.25
C GLN A 79 -3.45 -7.71 -6.53
N SER A 80 -3.50 -7.74 -5.19
CA SER A 80 -3.34 -6.53 -4.39
C SER A 80 -1.89 -6.24 -4.01
N GLY A 81 -0.96 -7.09 -4.45
CA GLY A 81 0.45 -6.84 -4.24
C GLY A 81 1.11 -7.66 -3.14
N PHE A 82 0.38 -8.57 -2.50
CA PHE A 82 0.98 -9.44 -1.48
C PHE A 82 1.64 -10.62 -2.16
N GLN A 83 2.87 -10.90 -1.78
CA GLN A 83 3.61 -12.02 -2.33
C GLN A 83 3.62 -13.22 -1.38
N ASP A 84 3.31 -13.00 -0.11
CA ASP A 84 3.30 -14.02 0.93
C ASP A 84 1.90 -14.11 1.51
N TYR A 85 1.22 -15.23 1.25
CA TYR A 85 -0.16 -15.41 1.69
C TYR A 85 -0.29 -15.40 3.21
N THR A 86 0.67 -16.03 3.91
CA THR A 86 0.64 -16.04 5.37
C THR A 86 0.74 -14.63 5.95
N ALA A 87 1.62 -13.83 5.38
CA ALA A 87 1.74 -12.44 5.80
C ALA A 87 0.47 -11.65 5.52
N PHE A 88 -0.18 -11.93 4.38
CA PHE A 88 -1.44 -11.30 4.04
C PHE A 88 -2.52 -11.61 5.07
N VAL A 89 -2.69 -12.89 5.41
CA VAL A 89 -3.73 -13.30 6.36
C VAL A 89 -3.49 -12.65 7.72
N ARG A 90 -2.24 -12.62 8.17
CA ARG A 90 -1.89 -12.00 9.44
C ARG A 90 -2.21 -10.50 9.44
N ALA A 91 -1.81 -9.81 8.39
CA ALA A 91 -2.06 -8.38 8.28
C ALA A 91 -3.55 -8.07 8.17
N TYR A 92 -4.27 -8.90 7.41
CA TYR A 92 -5.72 -8.74 7.24
C TYR A 92 -6.43 -8.84 8.59
N LYS A 93 -6.10 -9.88 9.36
CA LYS A 93 -6.72 -10.07 10.68
C LYS A 93 -6.37 -8.91 11.60
N LYS A 94 -5.15 -8.42 11.55
CA LYS A 94 -4.74 -7.30 12.41
C LYS A 94 -5.53 -6.04 12.07
N GLN A 95 -5.75 -5.76 10.78
CA GLN A 95 -6.42 -4.53 10.38
C GLN A 95 -7.94 -4.62 10.51
N PHE A 96 -8.54 -5.76 10.17
CA PHE A 96 -9.99 -5.89 10.10
C PHE A 96 -10.59 -6.71 11.23
N GLY A 97 -9.78 -7.32 12.07
CA GLY A 97 -10.26 -8.09 13.21
C GLY A 97 -10.75 -9.49 12.89
N THR A 98 -10.72 -9.88 11.63
CA THR A 98 -11.18 -11.20 11.19
C THR A 98 -10.31 -11.69 10.06
N ILE A 99 -10.30 -13.00 9.82
CA ILE A 99 -9.55 -13.56 8.69
C ILE A 99 -10.30 -13.29 7.39
N PRO A 100 -9.58 -13.24 6.25
CA PRO A 100 -10.25 -13.03 4.96
C PRO A 100 -11.06 -14.28 4.61
N THR A 101 -12.33 -14.08 4.26
CA THR A 101 -13.21 -15.20 3.89
C THR A 101 -14.09 -14.82 2.73
N GLN A 102 -14.45 -15.84 1.98
CA GLN A 102 -15.43 -15.71 0.91
C GLN A 102 -16.82 -15.75 1.55
N ARG A 103 -17.71 -14.90 1.10
CA ARG A 103 -19.07 -14.88 1.66
C ARG A 103 -20.08 -15.07 0.57
#